data_d866cc5d10c1eba96086587f1200fa81
#
_entry.id   d866cc5d10c1eba96086587f1200fa81
#
_cell.length_a   1.000
_cell.length_b   1.000
_cell.length_c   1.000
_cell.angle_alpha   90.00
_cell.angle_beta   90.00
_cell.angle_gamma   90.00
#
_symmetry.space_group_name_H-M   'P 1'
#
loop_
_entity.id
_entity.type
_entity.pdbx_description
1 polymer ?
#
loop_
_entity_poly.entity_id
_entity_poly.type
_entity_poly.pdbx_seq_one_letter_code
_entity_poly.pdbx_strand_id
1 'polypeptide(L)'
;VGGDEASYKSIKPILNTYSKFTKYMGPSGSGQLTKMVNQICIAGLVQALSEGVNFSEKVGLNTSDVMEVITKGAAQSWQMENRWETMLKDEYDHGFAVDWMRKDLDIVSEQAGQVGANIEITEMVNKFYKDIQDLDGGRWDTSSLLKRIKDST
;
A
#
# COMPACT_ATOMS: atom_id res chain seq x y z
N VAL A 1 7.03 -13.71 10.88
CA VAL A 1 8.08 -14.64 10.44
C VAL A 1 7.44 -16.00 10.14
N GLY A 2 7.76 -16.60 8.97
CA GLY A 2 7.42 -17.98 8.62
C GLY A 2 8.69 -18.86 8.64
N GLY A 3 8.54 -20.13 8.96
CA GLY A 3 9.65 -21.09 8.99
C GLY A 3 9.50 -22.15 10.08
N ASP A 4 10.61 -22.67 10.55
CA ASP A 4 10.63 -23.60 11.68
C ASP A 4 10.37 -22.87 13.01
N GLU A 5 9.45 -23.39 13.82
CA GLU A 5 9.03 -22.72 15.07
C GLU A 5 10.14 -22.71 16.15
N ALA A 6 10.96 -23.76 16.23
CA ALA A 6 12.04 -23.81 17.19
C ALA A 6 13.14 -22.79 16.85
N SER A 7 13.46 -22.69 15.55
CA SER A 7 14.36 -21.65 15.03
C SER A 7 13.83 -20.24 15.32
N TYR A 8 12.54 -19.98 15.07
CA TYR A 8 11.92 -18.69 15.41
C TYR A 8 12.07 -18.38 16.91
N LYS A 9 11.77 -19.34 17.80
CA LYS A 9 11.90 -19.13 19.25
C LYS A 9 13.32 -18.79 19.67
N SER A 10 14.33 -19.44 19.04
CA SER A 10 15.74 -19.21 19.36
C SER A 10 16.23 -17.83 18.92
N ILE A 11 15.77 -17.31 17.76
CA ILE A 11 16.20 -16.00 17.23
C ILE A 11 15.31 -14.84 17.66
N LYS A 12 14.15 -15.09 18.31
CA LYS A 12 13.22 -14.04 18.74
C LYS A 12 13.85 -12.93 19.56
N PRO A 13 14.79 -13.19 20.52
CA PRO A 13 15.49 -12.12 21.24
C PRO A 13 16.26 -11.18 20.30
N ILE A 14 16.86 -11.70 19.22
CA ILE A 14 17.58 -10.91 18.23
C ILE A 14 16.58 -10.07 17.39
N LEU A 15 15.50 -10.69 16.94
CA LEU A 15 14.45 -9.98 16.17
C LEU A 15 13.87 -8.80 16.96
N ASN A 16 13.69 -8.94 18.25
CA ASN A 16 13.15 -7.90 19.12
C ASN A 16 14.07 -6.68 19.29
N THR A 17 15.35 -6.76 18.91
CA THR A 17 16.28 -5.62 19.01
C THR A 17 16.03 -4.55 17.95
N TYR A 18 15.43 -4.90 16.81
CA TYR A 18 15.21 -3.99 15.68
C TYR A 18 13.76 -3.99 15.14
N SER A 19 12.85 -4.71 15.80
CA SER A 19 11.42 -4.74 15.41
C SER A 19 10.52 -4.36 16.58
N LYS A 20 9.49 -3.56 16.29
CA LYS A 20 8.46 -3.20 17.28
C LYS A 20 7.60 -4.40 17.69
N PHE A 21 7.41 -5.35 16.77
CA PHE A 21 6.60 -6.54 16.99
C PHE A 21 7.02 -7.67 16.07
N THR A 22 7.11 -8.88 16.62
CA THR A 22 7.34 -10.11 15.85
C THR A 22 6.35 -11.17 16.23
N LYS A 23 5.87 -11.92 15.25
CA LYS A 23 4.97 -13.06 15.46
C LYS A 23 5.34 -14.21 14.53
N TYR A 24 5.28 -15.42 15.06
CA TYR A 24 5.33 -16.63 14.25
C TYR A 24 4.02 -16.79 13.49
N MET A 25 4.09 -16.92 12.17
CA MET A 25 2.93 -16.98 11.27
C MET A 25 2.67 -18.39 10.73
N GLY A 26 3.57 -19.35 11.03
CA GLY A 26 3.45 -20.72 10.52
C GLY A 26 4.69 -21.17 9.76
N PRO A 27 4.59 -22.27 8.98
CA PRO A 27 5.70 -22.87 8.25
C PRO A 27 6.31 -21.91 7.19
N SER A 28 7.35 -22.39 6.50
CA SER A 28 7.98 -21.64 5.40
C SER A 28 6.92 -21.16 4.38
N GLY A 29 7.03 -19.91 3.95
CA GLY A 29 6.04 -19.24 3.09
C GLY A 29 5.02 -18.38 3.83
N SER A 30 4.67 -18.70 5.09
CA SER A 30 3.62 -17.97 5.83
C SER A 30 3.93 -16.48 6.04
N GLY A 31 5.21 -16.12 6.18
CA GLY A 31 5.64 -14.74 6.27
C GLY A 31 5.41 -13.97 4.96
N GLN A 32 5.71 -14.59 3.82
CA GLN A 32 5.46 -14.04 2.48
C GLN A 32 3.96 -13.87 2.22
N LEU A 33 3.15 -14.87 2.55
CA LEU A 33 1.68 -14.77 2.44
C LEU A 33 1.13 -13.62 3.31
N THR A 34 1.67 -13.44 4.51
CA THR A 34 1.31 -12.29 5.37
C THR A 34 1.68 -10.96 4.70
N LYS A 35 2.84 -10.88 4.04
CA LYS A 35 3.24 -9.68 3.27
C LYS A 35 2.27 -9.43 2.11
N MET A 36 1.80 -10.48 1.41
CA MET A 36 0.80 -10.34 0.34
C MET A 36 -0.51 -9.73 0.85
N VAL A 37 -1.02 -10.18 2.01
CA VAL A 37 -2.21 -9.57 2.65
C VAL A 37 -1.98 -8.08 2.93
N ASN A 38 -0.79 -7.71 3.43
CA ASN A 38 -0.45 -6.31 3.64
C ASN A 38 -0.49 -5.49 2.33
N GLN A 39 0.04 -6.02 1.23
CA GLN A 39 0.07 -5.31 -0.06
C GLN A 39 -1.33 -5.17 -0.67
N ILE A 40 -2.21 -6.16 -0.52
CA ILE A 40 -3.64 -6.06 -0.87
C ILE A 40 -4.28 -4.87 -0.15
N CYS A 41 -4.09 -4.79 1.17
CA CYS A 41 -4.65 -3.70 1.97
C CYS A 41 -4.09 -2.34 1.55
N ILE A 42 -2.76 -2.21 1.38
CA ILE A 42 -2.12 -0.95 0.99
C ILE A 42 -2.63 -0.48 -0.37
N ALA A 43 -2.74 -1.36 -1.36
CA ALA A 43 -3.21 -1.00 -2.70
C ALA A 43 -4.60 -0.35 -2.63
N GLY A 44 -5.56 -0.99 -1.95
CA GLY A 44 -6.91 -0.44 -1.78
C GLY A 44 -6.94 0.86 -0.98
N LEU A 45 -6.19 0.94 0.13
CA LEU A 45 -6.11 2.14 0.98
C LEU A 45 -5.56 3.35 0.22
N VAL A 46 -4.48 3.19 -0.54
CA VAL A 46 -3.86 4.31 -1.26
C VAL A 46 -4.74 4.76 -2.41
N GLN A 47 -5.40 3.85 -3.13
CA GLN A 47 -6.36 4.22 -4.17
C GLN A 47 -7.55 5.00 -3.60
N ALA A 48 -8.16 4.50 -2.52
CA ALA A 48 -9.28 5.18 -1.87
C ALA A 48 -8.88 6.57 -1.33
N LEU A 49 -7.68 6.71 -0.76
CA LEU A 49 -7.13 7.99 -0.33
C LEU A 49 -6.98 8.95 -1.51
N SER A 50 -6.44 8.48 -2.65
CA SER A 50 -6.26 9.28 -3.86
C SER A 50 -7.59 9.80 -4.40
N GLU A 51 -8.61 8.95 -4.45
CA GLU A 51 -9.96 9.36 -4.85
C GLU A 51 -10.57 10.36 -3.87
N GLY A 52 -10.41 10.15 -2.56
CA GLY A 52 -10.90 11.07 -1.52
C GLY A 52 -10.26 12.45 -1.59
N VAL A 53 -8.93 12.51 -1.80
CA VAL A 53 -8.20 13.77 -2.01
C VAL A 53 -8.71 14.49 -3.26
N ASN A 54 -8.77 13.79 -4.39
CA ASN A 54 -9.27 14.37 -5.65
C ASN A 54 -10.72 14.85 -5.51
N PHE A 55 -11.59 14.08 -4.88
CA PHE A 55 -12.98 14.48 -4.63
C PHE A 55 -13.04 15.75 -3.78
N SER A 56 -12.28 15.82 -2.69
CA SER A 56 -12.22 16.99 -1.81
C SER A 56 -11.84 18.27 -2.59
N GLU A 57 -10.82 18.20 -3.45
CA GLU A 57 -10.40 19.31 -4.31
C GLU A 57 -11.50 19.70 -5.31
N LYS A 58 -12.12 18.72 -5.98
CA LYS A 58 -13.15 18.99 -7.00
C LYS A 58 -14.43 19.62 -6.46
N VAL A 59 -14.80 19.30 -5.22
CA VAL A 59 -15.97 19.95 -4.57
C VAL A 59 -15.62 21.26 -3.85
N GLY A 60 -14.36 21.69 -3.91
CA GLY A 60 -13.91 22.99 -3.37
C GLY A 60 -13.72 23.03 -1.86
N LEU A 61 -13.53 21.89 -1.19
CA LEU A 61 -13.18 21.86 0.22
C LEU A 61 -11.69 22.20 0.43
N ASN A 62 -11.35 22.74 1.60
CA ASN A 62 -9.96 22.78 2.04
C ASN A 62 -9.51 21.35 2.38
N THR A 63 -8.78 20.71 1.47
CA THR A 63 -8.38 19.31 1.62
C THR A 63 -7.50 19.08 2.84
N SER A 64 -6.67 20.04 3.25
CA SER A 64 -5.88 19.91 4.48
C SER A 64 -6.79 19.78 5.71
N ASP A 65 -7.81 20.65 5.85
CA ASP A 65 -8.75 20.58 6.96
C ASP A 65 -9.55 19.26 6.95
N VAL A 66 -9.93 18.78 5.73
CA VAL A 66 -10.59 17.49 5.58
C VAL A 66 -9.69 16.36 6.10
N MET A 67 -8.42 16.32 5.69
CA MET A 67 -7.46 15.28 6.11
C MET A 67 -7.20 15.34 7.63
N GLU A 68 -7.06 16.55 8.22
CA GLU A 68 -6.90 16.69 9.67
C GLU A 68 -8.07 16.09 10.45
N VAL A 69 -9.29 16.25 9.96
CA VAL A 69 -10.49 15.68 10.59
C VAL A 69 -10.57 14.19 10.41
N ILE A 70 -10.48 13.66 9.17
CA ILE A 70 -10.75 12.25 8.91
C ILE A 70 -9.62 11.33 9.38
N THR A 71 -8.39 11.83 9.56
CA THR A 71 -7.30 11.08 10.20
C THR A 71 -7.59 10.73 11.67
N LYS A 72 -8.56 11.37 12.30
CA LYS A 72 -9.01 11.05 13.69
C LYS A 72 -10.24 10.14 13.72
N GLY A 73 -10.78 9.79 12.56
CA GLY A 73 -11.98 8.99 12.41
C GLY A 73 -11.71 7.53 11.96
N ALA A 74 -12.79 6.83 11.62
CA ALA A 74 -12.75 5.42 11.24
C ALA A 74 -12.02 5.13 9.91
N ALA A 75 -11.85 6.13 9.05
CA ALA A 75 -11.11 6.02 7.80
C ALA A 75 -9.58 6.13 7.97
N GLN A 76 -9.10 6.43 9.19
CA GLN A 76 -7.68 6.59 9.47
C GLN A 76 -6.83 5.39 9.01
N SER A 77 -5.69 5.68 8.44
CA SER A 77 -4.67 4.69 8.12
C SER A 77 -3.28 5.33 8.15
N TRP A 78 -2.24 4.51 8.29
CA TRP A 78 -0.87 5.00 8.20
C TRP A 78 -0.60 5.71 6.86
N GLN A 79 -1.18 5.21 5.77
CA GLN A 79 -1.05 5.82 4.44
C GLN A 79 -1.68 7.21 4.41
N MET A 80 -2.87 7.36 4.98
CA MET A 80 -3.52 8.67 5.11
C MET A 80 -2.64 9.64 5.90
N GLU A 81 -2.20 9.28 7.10
CA GLU A 81 -1.42 10.18 7.97
C GLU A 81 -0.05 10.59 7.39
N ASN A 82 0.55 9.76 6.53
CA ASN A 82 1.93 9.96 6.08
C ASN A 82 2.06 10.30 4.59
N ARG A 83 0.95 10.44 3.83
CA ARG A 83 1.00 10.64 2.39
C ARG A 83 0.20 11.83 1.86
N TRP A 84 -0.88 12.25 2.53
CA TRP A 84 -1.76 13.27 1.98
C TRP A 84 -1.05 14.61 1.70
N GLU A 85 -0.09 15.00 2.55
CA GLU A 85 0.63 16.27 2.35
C GLU A 85 1.51 16.26 1.10
N THR A 86 2.26 15.18 0.86
CA THR A 86 3.09 15.04 -0.33
C THR A 86 2.24 14.85 -1.59
N MET A 87 1.09 14.19 -1.47
CA MET A 87 0.11 14.07 -2.56
C MET A 87 -0.43 15.43 -3.02
N LEU A 88 -0.75 16.33 -2.09
CA LEU A 88 -1.21 17.69 -2.42
C LEU A 88 -0.13 18.54 -3.08
N LYS A 89 1.14 18.27 -2.78
CA LYS A 89 2.30 18.97 -3.36
C LYS A 89 2.80 18.37 -4.66
N ASP A 90 2.19 17.28 -5.15
CA ASP A 90 2.65 16.49 -6.30
C ASP A 90 4.09 15.96 -6.12
N GLU A 91 4.47 15.61 -4.89
CA GLU A 91 5.80 15.15 -4.50
C GLU A 91 5.79 13.63 -4.31
N TYR A 92 6.48 12.88 -5.16
CA TYR A 92 6.48 11.41 -5.15
C TYR A 92 7.87 10.76 -5.13
N ASP A 93 8.96 11.54 -5.09
CA ASP A 93 10.35 11.05 -5.09
C ASP A 93 10.80 10.54 -3.70
N HIS A 94 9.97 9.68 -3.09
CA HIS A 94 10.20 9.12 -1.76
C HIS A 94 9.46 7.78 -1.59
N GLY A 95 9.54 7.19 -0.41
CA GLY A 95 8.69 6.11 0.07
C GLY A 95 8.89 4.78 -0.67
N PHE A 96 7.79 4.16 -1.15
CA PHE A 96 7.79 2.83 -1.74
C PHE A 96 7.44 2.87 -3.22
N ALA A 97 8.41 2.55 -4.06
CA ALA A 97 8.31 2.68 -5.50
C ALA A 97 7.20 1.83 -6.13
N VAL A 98 6.51 2.40 -7.13
CA VAL A 98 5.48 1.75 -7.94
C VAL A 98 5.99 0.43 -8.53
N ASP A 99 7.23 0.37 -9.04
CA ASP A 99 7.82 -0.86 -9.59
C ASP A 99 7.82 -2.02 -8.59
N TRP A 100 8.14 -1.73 -7.31
CA TRP A 100 8.12 -2.74 -6.26
C TRP A 100 6.71 -3.13 -5.86
N MET A 101 5.77 -2.18 -5.83
CA MET A 101 4.37 -2.47 -5.57
C MET A 101 3.80 -3.37 -6.66
N ARG A 102 4.03 -3.03 -7.93
CA ARG A 102 3.58 -3.86 -9.05
C ARG A 102 4.11 -5.28 -8.98
N LYS A 103 5.43 -5.43 -8.76
CA LYS A 103 6.02 -6.75 -8.54
C LYS A 103 5.33 -7.52 -7.41
N ASP A 104 5.06 -6.85 -6.27
CA ASP A 104 4.40 -7.48 -5.13
C ASP A 104 2.95 -7.89 -5.47
N LEU A 105 2.20 -7.04 -6.21
CA LEU A 105 0.82 -7.33 -6.62
C LEU A 105 0.75 -8.41 -7.70
N ASP A 106 1.75 -8.54 -8.58
CA ASP A 106 1.83 -9.63 -9.54
C ASP A 106 2.01 -10.98 -8.83
N ILE A 107 2.84 -11.04 -7.78
CA ILE A 107 2.98 -12.23 -6.92
C ILE A 107 1.65 -12.54 -6.19
N VAL A 108 0.95 -11.50 -5.72
CA VAL A 108 -0.38 -11.65 -5.10
C VAL A 108 -1.37 -12.26 -6.08
N SER A 109 -1.42 -11.76 -7.32
CA SER A 109 -2.34 -12.25 -8.38
C SER A 109 -2.07 -13.72 -8.73
N GLU A 110 -0.80 -14.09 -8.87
CA GLU A 110 -0.40 -15.48 -9.10
C GLU A 110 -0.88 -16.40 -7.97
N GLN A 111 -0.60 -16.01 -6.71
CA GLN A 111 -0.99 -16.82 -5.55
C GLN A 111 -2.50 -16.88 -5.39
N ALA A 112 -3.22 -15.77 -5.64
CA ALA A 112 -4.68 -15.74 -5.59
C ALA A 112 -5.30 -16.71 -6.61
N GLY A 113 -4.77 -16.75 -7.84
CA GLY A 113 -5.21 -17.70 -8.87
C GLY A 113 -5.02 -19.15 -8.45
N GLN A 114 -3.91 -19.48 -7.78
CA GLN A 114 -3.63 -20.84 -7.31
C GLN A 114 -4.60 -21.32 -6.20
N VAL A 115 -5.08 -20.42 -5.35
CA VAL A 115 -5.97 -20.75 -4.21
C VAL A 115 -7.43 -20.38 -4.43
N GLY A 116 -7.77 -19.77 -5.57
CA GLY A 116 -9.13 -19.32 -5.89
C GLY A 116 -9.61 -18.12 -5.05
N ALA A 117 -8.69 -17.25 -4.62
CA ALA A 117 -9.06 -16.03 -3.89
C ALA A 117 -9.47 -14.91 -4.86
N ASN A 118 -10.60 -14.25 -4.59
CA ASN A 118 -11.05 -13.08 -5.35
C ASN A 118 -10.34 -11.83 -4.85
N ILE A 119 -9.67 -11.10 -5.76
CA ILE A 119 -8.89 -9.87 -5.48
C ILE A 119 -9.17 -8.77 -6.52
N GLU A 120 -10.40 -8.64 -7.00
CA GLU A 120 -10.80 -7.73 -8.09
C GLU A 120 -10.29 -6.30 -7.91
N ILE A 121 -10.43 -5.72 -6.72
CA ILE A 121 -9.94 -4.35 -6.43
C ILE A 121 -8.42 -4.28 -6.54
N THR A 122 -7.71 -5.27 -6.03
CA THR A 122 -6.23 -5.32 -6.11
C THR A 122 -5.76 -5.39 -7.56
N GLU A 123 -6.40 -6.20 -8.39
CA GLU A 123 -6.10 -6.31 -9.82
C GLU A 123 -6.37 -4.99 -10.57
N MET A 124 -7.47 -4.31 -10.22
CA MET A 124 -7.79 -3.00 -10.78
C MET A 124 -6.70 -1.98 -10.40
N VAL A 125 -6.33 -1.90 -9.14
CA VAL A 125 -5.29 -0.97 -8.67
C VAL A 125 -3.93 -1.32 -9.28
N ASN A 126 -3.61 -2.60 -9.49
CA ASN A 126 -2.38 -3.00 -10.17
C ASN A 126 -2.31 -2.47 -11.62
N LYS A 127 -3.46 -2.42 -12.34
CA LYS A 127 -3.54 -1.77 -13.66
C LYS A 127 -3.31 -0.26 -13.56
N PHE A 128 -3.84 0.40 -12.53
CA PHE A 128 -3.60 1.84 -12.32
C PHE A 128 -2.12 2.14 -12.04
N TYR A 129 -1.42 1.27 -11.32
CA TYR A 129 0.05 1.39 -11.19
C TYR A 129 0.80 1.16 -12.51
N LYS A 130 0.25 0.33 -13.41
CA LYS A 130 0.83 0.21 -14.76
C LYS A 130 0.74 1.55 -15.52
N ASP A 131 -0.40 2.25 -15.41
CA ASP A 131 -0.55 3.57 -16.03
C ASP A 131 0.50 4.57 -15.49
N ILE A 132 0.83 4.49 -14.18
CA ILE A 132 1.91 5.31 -13.58
C ILE A 132 3.28 4.95 -14.18
N GLN A 133 3.57 3.66 -14.41
CA GLN A 133 4.81 3.26 -15.08
C GLN A 133 4.90 3.80 -16.51
N ASP A 134 3.78 3.86 -17.22
CA ASP A 134 3.70 4.41 -18.58
C ASP A 134 3.91 5.94 -18.63
N LEU A 135 3.82 6.62 -17.47
CA LEU A 135 4.20 8.02 -17.25
C LEU A 135 5.65 8.20 -16.76
N ASP A 136 6.51 7.19 -16.92
CA ASP A 136 7.87 7.14 -16.37
C ASP A 136 7.93 7.20 -14.82
N GLY A 137 6.79 6.96 -14.15
CA GLY A 137 6.64 7.04 -12.70
C GLY A 137 6.99 5.75 -11.93
N GLY A 138 7.71 4.80 -12.54
CA GLY A 138 8.04 3.52 -11.90
C GLY A 138 8.80 3.65 -10.58
N ARG A 139 9.52 4.77 -10.39
CA ARG A 139 10.27 5.05 -9.16
C ARG A 139 9.51 5.94 -8.17
N TRP A 140 8.36 6.49 -8.54
CA TRP A 140 7.53 7.29 -7.65
C TRP A 140 6.92 6.46 -6.52
N ASP A 141 6.60 7.13 -5.41
CA ASP A 141 5.86 6.51 -4.30
C ASP A 141 4.47 6.04 -4.75
N THR A 142 3.98 4.98 -4.15
CA THR A 142 2.66 4.40 -4.44
C THR A 142 1.51 5.41 -4.34
N SER A 143 1.66 6.52 -3.61
CA SER A 143 0.67 7.59 -3.52
C SER A 143 0.50 8.40 -4.82
N SER A 144 1.37 8.18 -5.82
CA SER A 144 1.24 8.76 -7.17
C SER A 144 -0.02 8.33 -7.94
N LEU A 145 -0.84 7.43 -7.38
CA LEU A 145 -2.19 7.15 -7.88
C LEU A 145 -3.05 8.42 -7.95
N LEU A 146 -2.83 9.42 -7.08
CA LEU A 146 -3.50 10.72 -7.19
C LEU A 146 -3.10 11.45 -8.48
N LYS A 147 -1.81 11.45 -8.84
CA LYS A 147 -1.34 12.06 -10.09
C LYS A 147 -2.02 11.44 -11.30
N ARG A 148 -2.08 10.11 -11.37
CA ARG A 148 -2.81 9.40 -12.41
C ARG A 148 -4.26 9.90 -12.55
N ILE A 149 -4.98 10.07 -11.43
CA ILE A 149 -6.37 10.55 -11.43
C ILE A 149 -6.44 11.98 -12.01
N LYS A 150 -5.53 12.86 -11.59
CA LYS A 150 -5.49 14.27 -12.03
C LYS A 150 -5.15 14.41 -13.52
N ASP A 151 -4.23 13.59 -14.01
CA ASP A 151 -3.80 13.62 -15.42
C ASP A 151 -4.82 12.97 -16.38
N SER A 152 -5.78 12.19 -15.85
CA SER A 152 -6.84 11.54 -16.64
C SER A 152 -8.13 12.39 -16.76
N THR A 153 -8.17 13.57 -16.15
CA THR A 153 -9.32 14.50 -16.12
C THR A 153 -8.98 15.82 -16.80
#